data_654eac3920c27ba138f639b257f34ecc
#
_entry.id   654eac3920c27ba138f639b257f34ecc
#
_cell.length_a   1.000
_cell.length_b   1.000
_cell.length_c   1.000
_cell.angle_alpha   90.00
_cell.angle_beta   90.00
_cell.angle_gamma   90.00
#
_symmetry.space_group_name_H-M   'P 1'
#
loop_
_entity.id
_entity.type
_entity.pdbx_description
1 polymer ?
#
loop_
_entity_poly.entity_id
_entity_poly.type
_entity_poly.pdbx_seq_one_letter_code
_entity_poly.pdbx_strand_id
1 'polypeptide(L)'
;EILAKKVKVQLEERGLVITLGSDFYFKPGSAELNQDGIEVLQRIYKAFELLPNKIRIEGHTDNTTIPFGSELSKLYPTNWDLSAKRAINVLLYLEFLGISSNRMSAVAFGDTRPIETNETPEGRAYNRRVEIVILRQED
;
A
#
# COMPACT_ATOMS: atom_id res chain seq x y z
N GLU A 1 7.07 15.26 -10.77
CA GLU A 1 6.40 15.93 -9.66
C GLU A 1 5.24 15.11 -9.13
N ILE A 2 4.07 15.35 -9.74
CA ILE A 2 2.86 14.65 -9.34
C ILE A 2 3.01 13.16 -9.61
N LEU A 3 3.58 12.79 -10.74
CA LEU A 3 3.80 11.38 -11.07
C LEU A 3 4.74 10.71 -10.09
N ALA A 4 5.76 11.42 -9.61
CA ALA A 4 6.69 10.88 -8.63
C ALA A 4 6.00 10.59 -7.29
N LYS A 5 4.92 11.32 -6.97
CA LYS A 5 4.14 11.07 -5.76
C LYS A 5 3.19 9.90 -5.92
N LYS A 6 2.76 9.59 -7.15
CA LYS A 6 1.83 8.49 -7.40
C LYS A 6 2.52 7.15 -7.24
N VAL A 7 3.62 6.94 -7.95
CA VAL A 7 4.36 5.69 -7.93
C VAL A 7 5.83 6.00 -7.81
N LYS A 8 6.50 5.26 -6.94
CA LYS A 8 7.95 5.34 -6.81
C LYS A 8 8.49 3.91 -6.78
N VAL A 9 9.52 3.66 -7.56
CA VAL A 9 10.18 2.35 -7.60
C VAL A 9 11.61 2.54 -7.14
N GLN A 10 12.03 1.77 -6.15
CA GLN A 10 13.35 1.94 -5.55
C GLN A 10 13.91 0.57 -5.17
N LEU A 11 15.15 0.33 -5.55
CA LEU A 11 15.85 -0.88 -5.13
C LEU A 11 16.46 -0.63 -3.77
N GLU A 12 16.10 -1.47 -2.80
CA GLU A 12 16.60 -1.40 -1.43
C GLU A 12 17.23 -2.74 -1.06
N GLU A 13 17.88 -2.77 0.11
CA GLU A 13 18.51 -3.99 0.56
C GLU A 13 17.53 -5.16 0.68
N ARG A 14 16.33 -4.88 1.14
CA ARG A 14 15.28 -5.90 1.31
C ARG A 14 14.64 -6.35 0.00
N GLY A 15 14.86 -5.61 -1.10
CA GLY A 15 14.31 -5.96 -2.40
C GLY A 15 13.83 -4.74 -3.15
N LEU A 16 13.02 -4.97 -4.18
CA LEU A 16 12.46 -3.90 -4.99
C LEU A 16 11.19 -3.39 -4.32
N VAL A 17 11.16 -2.10 -4.00
CA VAL A 17 10.04 -1.47 -3.31
C VAL A 17 9.27 -0.60 -4.28
N ILE A 18 7.98 -0.92 -4.46
CA ILE A 18 7.07 -0.13 -5.28
C ILE A 18 6.13 0.59 -4.32
N THR A 19 6.25 1.92 -4.24
CA THR A 19 5.45 2.74 -3.36
C THR A 19 4.30 3.35 -4.13
N LEU A 20 3.07 3.11 -3.66
CA LEU A 20 1.85 3.64 -4.26
C LEU A 20 1.23 4.65 -3.30
N GLY A 21 1.07 5.90 -3.75
CA GLY A 21 0.40 6.92 -2.94
C GLY A 21 -1.08 6.60 -2.80
N SER A 22 -1.55 6.48 -1.57
CA SER A 22 -2.94 6.07 -1.34
C SER A 22 -3.96 7.04 -1.91
N ASP A 23 -3.64 8.34 -1.92
CA ASP A 23 -4.56 9.36 -2.43
C ASP A 23 -4.86 9.18 -3.92
N PHE A 24 -3.98 8.49 -4.65
CA PHE A 24 -4.13 8.30 -6.10
C PHE A 24 -4.77 6.98 -6.47
N TYR A 25 -4.69 5.97 -5.61
CA TYR A 25 -5.06 4.60 -5.99
C TYR A 25 -6.18 4.01 -5.15
N PHE A 26 -6.61 4.72 -4.12
CA PHE A 26 -7.75 4.32 -3.29
C PHE A 26 -8.80 5.43 -3.31
N LYS A 27 -10.05 5.06 -3.10
CA LYS A 27 -11.13 6.04 -2.94
C LYS A 27 -10.87 6.86 -1.68
N PRO A 28 -11.26 8.15 -1.65
CA PRO A 28 -10.95 9.02 -0.51
C PRO A 28 -11.36 8.40 0.83
N GLY A 29 -10.40 8.37 1.78
CA GLY A 29 -10.64 7.86 3.12
C GLY A 29 -11.01 6.38 3.18
N SER A 30 -10.73 5.61 2.15
CA SER A 30 -11.21 4.25 2.02
C SER A 30 -10.05 3.28 1.74
N ALA A 31 -10.27 2.01 2.01
CA ALA A 31 -9.37 0.95 1.60
C ALA A 31 -9.78 0.35 0.25
N GLU A 32 -10.82 0.88 -0.38
CA GLU A 32 -11.29 0.39 -1.66
C GLU A 32 -10.47 0.97 -2.79
N LEU A 33 -9.98 0.10 -3.67
CA LEU A 33 -9.20 0.53 -4.84
C LEU A 33 -10.09 1.31 -5.81
N ASN A 34 -9.53 2.39 -6.40
CA ASN A 34 -10.19 3.09 -7.49
C ASN A 34 -9.74 2.48 -8.82
N GLN A 35 -10.23 3.03 -9.93
CA GLN A 35 -9.89 2.49 -11.25
C GLN A 35 -8.39 2.56 -11.54
N ASP A 36 -7.73 3.66 -11.16
CA ASP A 36 -6.29 3.79 -11.35
C ASP A 36 -5.52 2.76 -10.53
N GLY A 37 -6.02 2.45 -9.33
CA GLY A 37 -5.43 1.41 -8.48
C GLY A 37 -5.52 0.04 -9.14
N ILE A 38 -6.67 -0.26 -9.71
CA ILE A 38 -6.86 -1.52 -10.44
C ILE A 38 -5.87 -1.62 -11.60
N GLU A 39 -5.74 -0.54 -12.36
CA GLU A 39 -4.85 -0.54 -13.54
C GLU A 39 -3.38 -0.65 -13.18
N VAL A 40 -2.94 0.04 -12.13
CA VAL A 40 -1.54 -0.05 -11.72
C VAL A 40 -1.20 -1.45 -11.21
N LEU A 41 -2.14 -2.08 -10.51
CA LEU A 41 -1.91 -3.45 -10.03
C LEU A 41 -1.86 -4.46 -11.17
N GLN A 42 -2.64 -4.24 -12.22
CA GLN A 42 -2.56 -5.09 -13.41
C GLN A 42 -1.16 -5.01 -14.05
N ARG A 43 -0.57 -3.82 -14.08
CA ARG A 43 0.79 -3.65 -14.62
C ARG A 43 1.83 -4.31 -13.71
N ILE A 44 1.67 -4.18 -12.41
CA ILE A 44 2.57 -4.81 -11.45
C ILE A 44 2.47 -6.33 -11.57
N TYR A 45 1.25 -6.84 -11.67
CA TYR A 45 1.05 -8.27 -11.87
C TYR A 45 1.82 -8.78 -13.09
N LYS A 46 1.67 -8.09 -14.23
CA LYS A 46 2.34 -8.52 -15.47
C LYS A 46 3.86 -8.51 -15.33
N ALA A 47 4.39 -7.56 -14.58
CA ALA A 47 5.83 -7.46 -14.40
C ALA A 47 6.39 -8.58 -13.52
N PHE A 48 5.60 -9.08 -12.56
CA PHE A 48 6.14 -9.97 -11.53
C PHE A 48 5.45 -11.31 -11.43
N GLU A 49 4.48 -11.62 -12.31
CA GLU A 49 3.72 -12.87 -12.21
C GLU A 49 4.61 -14.12 -12.32
N LEU A 50 5.65 -14.06 -13.12
CA LEU A 50 6.50 -15.22 -13.39
C LEU A 50 7.71 -15.30 -12.47
N LEU A 51 7.92 -14.32 -11.60
CA LEU A 51 9.04 -14.36 -10.68
C LEU A 51 8.71 -15.22 -9.47
N PRO A 52 9.70 -15.92 -8.90
CA PRO A 52 9.46 -16.77 -7.74
C PRO A 52 9.51 -16.00 -6.41
N ASN A 53 9.89 -14.73 -6.45
CA ASN A 53 10.12 -13.94 -5.25
C ASN A 53 8.86 -13.81 -4.40
N LYS A 54 9.03 -13.80 -3.09
CA LYS A 54 7.95 -13.46 -2.17
C LYS A 54 7.63 -11.98 -2.25
N ILE A 55 6.38 -11.65 -2.01
CA ILE A 55 5.88 -10.27 -2.10
C ILE A 55 5.28 -9.92 -0.75
N ARG A 56 5.74 -8.81 -0.16
CA ARG A 56 5.16 -8.29 1.07
C ARG A 56 4.50 -6.96 0.79
N ILE A 57 3.24 -6.84 1.18
CA ILE A 57 2.44 -5.64 0.94
C ILE A 57 2.26 -4.94 2.27
N GLU A 58 2.74 -3.70 2.37
CA GLU A 58 2.79 -2.95 3.61
C GLU A 58 1.88 -1.72 3.52
N GLY A 59 0.95 -1.60 4.47
CA GLY A 59 0.06 -0.45 4.54
C GLY A 59 0.54 0.57 5.55
N HIS A 60 0.47 1.85 5.17
CA HIS A 60 0.92 2.96 6.00
C HIS A 60 -0.08 4.12 5.94
N THR A 61 -0.24 4.81 7.05
CA THR A 61 -1.09 6.00 7.15
C THR A 61 -0.27 7.19 7.63
N ASP A 62 -0.87 8.38 7.56
CA ASP A 62 -0.36 9.52 8.32
C ASP A 62 -0.82 9.37 9.78
N ASN A 63 -0.52 10.36 10.61
CA ASN A 63 -0.86 10.29 12.03
C ASN A 63 -2.21 10.94 12.38
N THR A 64 -3.03 11.25 11.38
CA THR A 64 -4.37 11.77 11.62
C THR A 64 -5.23 10.64 12.17
N THR A 65 -5.82 10.87 13.35
CA THR A 65 -6.68 9.85 13.96
C THR A 65 -8.01 9.80 13.23
N ILE A 66 -8.58 8.59 13.19
CA ILE A 66 -9.93 8.40 12.65
C ILE A 66 -10.90 8.78 13.75
N PRO A 67 -11.79 9.77 13.51
CA PRO A 67 -12.66 10.25 14.58
C PRO A 67 -13.58 9.16 15.12
N PHE A 68 -13.59 8.99 16.44
CA PHE A 68 -14.45 8.02 17.11
C PHE A 68 -15.91 8.30 16.78
N GLY A 69 -16.65 7.26 16.41
CA GLY A 69 -18.06 7.39 16.09
C GLY A 69 -18.38 7.91 14.69
N SER A 70 -17.34 8.22 13.89
CA SER A 70 -17.55 8.63 12.49
C SER A 70 -17.97 7.42 11.64
N GLU A 71 -18.50 7.69 10.43
CA GLU A 71 -18.83 6.61 9.51
C GLU A 71 -17.59 5.80 9.16
N LEU A 72 -16.47 6.49 8.97
CA LEU A 72 -15.22 5.83 8.65
C LEU A 72 -14.77 4.89 9.77
N SER A 73 -14.99 5.27 11.03
CA SER A 73 -14.57 4.44 12.17
C SER A 73 -15.36 3.15 12.30
N LYS A 74 -16.52 3.05 11.65
CA LYS A 74 -17.28 1.80 11.63
C LYS A 74 -16.58 0.73 10.80
N LEU A 75 -15.87 1.15 9.76
CA LEU A 75 -15.13 0.25 8.88
C LEU A 75 -13.67 0.13 9.30
N TYR A 76 -13.07 1.24 9.71
CA TYR A 76 -11.65 1.30 10.07
C TYR A 76 -11.51 2.08 11.37
N PRO A 77 -11.66 1.40 12.53
CA PRO A 77 -11.62 2.11 13.83
C PRO A 77 -10.31 2.85 14.09
N THR A 78 -9.20 2.32 13.61
CA THR A 78 -7.87 2.92 13.84
C THR A 78 -7.08 2.93 12.55
N ASN A 79 -5.94 3.63 12.59
CA ASN A 79 -5.00 3.63 11.46
C ASN A 79 -4.42 2.23 11.22
N TRP A 80 -4.36 1.38 12.24
CA TRP A 80 -3.97 0.00 12.07
C TRP A 80 -4.96 -0.72 11.16
N ASP A 81 -6.25 -0.54 11.42
CA ASP A 81 -7.30 -1.20 10.62
C ASP A 81 -7.28 -0.69 9.18
N LEU A 82 -7.12 0.62 8.98
CA LEU A 82 -7.12 1.19 7.64
C LEU A 82 -5.91 0.71 6.84
N SER A 83 -4.72 0.74 7.45
CA SER A 83 -3.51 0.29 6.77
C SER A 83 -3.55 -1.20 6.48
N ALA A 84 -4.08 -1.99 7.42
CA ALA A 84 -4.25 -3.43 7.22
C ALA A 84 -5.18 -3.71 6.04
N LYS A 85 -6.32 -3.02 5.99
CA LYS A 85 -7.33 -3.29 4.96
C LYS A 85 -6.84 -2.87 3.58
N ARG A 86 -6.11 -1.77 3.49
CA ARG A 86 -5.52 -1.36 2.21
C ARG A 86 -4.52 -2.38 1.70
N ALA A 87 -3.65 -2.88 2.58
CA ALA A 87 -2.68 -3.91 2.19
C ALA A 87 -3.39 -5.19 1.78
N ILE A 88 -4.41 -5.60 2.53
CA ILE A 88 -5.17 -6.81 2.24
C ILE A 88 -5.88 -6.68 0.89
N ASN A 89 -6.48 -5.54 0.59
CA ASN A 89 -7.20 -5.37 -0.67
C ASN A 89 -6.26 -5.41 -1.87
N VAL A 90 -5.04 -4.89 -1.72
CA VAL A 90 -4.03 -5.02 -2.76
C VAL A 90 -3.66 -6.50 -2.96
N LEU A 91 -3.43 -7.20 -1.85
CA LEU A 91 -3.11 -8.64 -1.89
C LEU A 91 -4.20 -9.43 -2.58
N LEU A 92 -5.45 -9.19 -2.18
CA LEU A 92 -6.60 -9.91 -2.74
C LEU A 92 -6.74 -9.67 -4.24
N TYR A 93 -6.47 -8.45 -4.69
CA TYR A 93 -6.57 -8.17 -6.12
C TYR A 93 -5.45 -8.84 -6.90
N LEU A 94 -4.23 -8.84 -6.38
CA LEU A 94 -3.10 -9.54 -7.02
C LEU A 94 -3.36 -11.04 -7.05
N GLU A 95 -3.97 -11.59 -5.99
CA GLU A 95 -4.37 -12.99 -5.96
C GLU A 95 -5.42 -13.29 -7.02
N PHE A 96 -6.40 -12.41 -7.15
CA PHE A 96 -7.44 -12.53 -8.17
C PHE A 96 -6.84 -12.54 -9.58
N LEU A 97 -5.78 -11.75 -9.81
CA LEU A 97 -5.10 -11.72 -11.11
C LEU A 97 -4.28 -12.97 -11.36
N GLY A 98 -3.88 -13.70 -10.31
CA GLY A 98 -3.19 -14.96 -10.50
C GLY A 98 -1.88 -15.15 -9.72
N ILE A 99 -1.51 -14.20 -8.85
CA ILE A 99 -0.34 -14.42 -8.01
C ILE A 99 -0.72 -15.40 -6.91
N SER A 100 0.10 -16.43 -6.72
CA SER A 100 -0.14 -17.46 -5.72
C SER A 100 -0.13 -16.87 -4.32
N SER A 101 -1.13 -17.24 -3.51
CA SER A 101 -1.27 -16.70 -2.15
C SER A 101 -0.06 -17.02 -1.27
N ASN A 102 0.63 -18.14 -1.51
CA ASN A 102 1.78 -18.49 -0.69
C ASN A 102 3.02 -17.64 -1.00
N ARG A 103 2.97 -16.80 -2.03
CA ARG A 103 4.03 -15.83 -2.31
C ARG A 103 3.81 -14.50 -1.58
N MET A 104 2.64 -14.28 -0.98
CA MET A 104 2.25 -12.95 -0.52
C MET A 104 1.99 -12.90 0.97
N SER A 105 2.29 -11.74 1.56
CA SER A 105 1.89 -11.40 2.93
C SER A 105 1.48 -9.94 2.99
N ALA A 106 0.61 -9.61 3.93
CA ALA A 106 0.17 -8.23 4.16
C ALA A 106 0.56 -7.83 5.57
N VAL A 107 1.09 -6.60 5.71
CA VAL A 107 1.55 -6.08 6.98
C VAL A 107 0.95 -4.68 7.18
N ALA A 108 0.42 -4.43 8.36
CA ALA A 108 -0.09 -3.12 8.74
C ALA A 108 0.92 -2.42 9.63
N PHE A 109 1.33 -1.22 9.26
CA PHE A 109 2.23 -0.41 10.08
C PHE A 109 1.52 0.79 10.71
N GLY A 110 0.28 1.07 10.30
CA GLY A 110 -0.41 2.26 10.80
C GLY A 110 0.40 3.50 10.49
N ASP A 111 0.55 4.38 11.49
CA ASP A 111 1.32 5.62 11.32
C ASP A 111 2.75 5.52 11.85
N THR A 112 3.25 4.31 12.11
CA THR A 112 4.52 4.10 12.82
C THR A 112 5.76 4.22 11.96
N ARG A 113 5.62 4.29 10.64
CA ARG A 113 6.76 4.34 9.71
C ARG A 113 6.65 5.52 8.76
N PRO A 114 6.68 6.77 9.26
CA PRO A 114 6.61 7.93 8.37
C PRO A 114 7.85 8.04 7.52
N ILE A 115 7.67 8.45 6.26
CA ILE A 115 8.79 8.75 5.36
C ILE A 115 8.97 10.25 5.19
N GLU A 116 7.97 11.04 5.61
CA GLU A 116 8.01 12.49 5.60
C GLU A 116 7.39 13.01 6.88
N THR A 117 7.48 14.32 7.09
CA THR A 117 6.87 14.91 8.28
C THR A 117 5.34 14.83 8.20
N ASN A 118 4.71 14.59 9.35
CA ASN A 118 3.26 14.67 9.45
C ASN A 118 2.76 16.08 9.73
N GLU A 119 3.67 17.07 9.83
CA GLU A 119 3.29 18.43 10.17
C GLU A 119 2.75 19.23 8.99
N THR A 120 3.02 18.78 7.76
CA THR A 120 2.54 19.45 6.57
C THR A 120 1.58 18.54 5.80
N PRO A 121 0.62 19.13 5.05
CA PRO A 121 -0.27 18.31 4.21
C PRO A 121 0.50 17.49 3.17
N GLU A 122 1.57 18.05 2.60
CA GLU A 122 2.38 17.34 1.62
C GLU A 122 3.05 16.13 2.25
N GLY A 123 3.64 16.29 3.44
CA GLY A 123 4.29 15.20 4.13
C GLY A 123 3.32 14.09 4.49
N ARG A 124 2.14 14.47 4.98
CA ARG A 124 1.09 13.48 5.30
C ARG A 124 0.68 12.69 4.06
N ALA A 125 0.58 13.36 2.90
CA ALA A 125 0.22 12.66 1.67
C ALA A 125 1.27 11.60 1.29
N TYR A 126 2.55 11.90 1.47
CA TYR A 126 3.60 10.90 1.24
C TYR A 126 3.49 9.73 2.21
N ASN A 127 3.09 9.99 3.46
CA ASN A 127 2.99 8.92 4.46
C ASN A 127 1.81 7.99 4.20
N ARG A 128 0.74 8.47 3.56
CA ARG A 128 -0.41 7.65 3.18
C ARG A 128 -0.05 6.84 1.92
N ARG A 129 0.40 5.62 2.13
CA ARG A 129 0.93 4.81 1.03
C ARG A 129 0.77 3.32 1.28
N VAL A 130 0.87 2.55 0.22
CA VAL A 130 1.06 1.10 0.27
C VAL A 130 2.38 0.81 -0.42
N GLU A 131 3.23 0.03 0.22
CA GLU A 131 4.49 -0.40 -0.38
C GLU A 131 4.38 -1.87 -0.74
N ILE A 132 4.66 -2.18 -2.01
CA ILE A 132 4.70 -3.56 -2.49
C ILE A 132 6.18 -3.90 -2.61
N VAL A 133 6.63 -4.83 -1.79
CA VAL A 133 8.04 -5.21 -1.71
C VAL A 133 8.23 -6.56 -2.36
N ILE A 134 8.95 -6.56 -3.48
CA ILE A 134 9.37 -7.81 -4.13
C ILE A 134 10.65 -8.22 -3.39
N LEU A 135 10.51 -9.15 -2.47
CA LEU A 135 11.59 -9.48 -1.54
C LEU A 135 12.74 -10.16 -2.26
N ARG A 136 13.96 -9.84 -1.82
CA ARG A 136 15.14 -10.49 -2.35
C ARG A 136 15.07 -11.97 -2.02
N GLN A 137 15.42 -12.81 -2.98
CA GLN A 137 15.52 -14.23 -2.72
C GLN A 137 16.72 -14.52 -1.83
N GLU A 138 16.49 -15.37 -0.85
CA GLU A 138 17.57 -15.83 0.02
C GLU A 138 18.27 -16.99 -0.65
N ASP A 139 19.58 -17.07 -0.43
CA ASP A 139 20.41 -18.13 -0.99
C ASP A 139 20.32 -19.40 -0.15
#